data_81ce46c2bf2c107fe123737039067b68
#
_entry.id   81ce46c2bf2c107fe123737039067b68
#
_cell.length_a   1.000
_cell.length_b   1.000
_cell.length_c   1.000
_cell.angle_alpha   90.00
_cell.angle_beta   90.00
_cell.angle_gamma   90.00
#
_symmetry.space_group_name_H-M   'P 1'
#
loop_
_entity.id
_entity.type
_entity.pdbx_description
1 polymer ?
#
loop_
_entity_poly.entity_id
_entity_poly.type
_entity_poly.pdbx_seq_one_letter_code
_entity_poly.pdbx_strand_id
1 'polypeptide(L)'
;MLTISFISAEWKQICASIEAAQHAMGAQSASDLMTFLADAESMQNAAELIDFRGEEFGEGDSLSFAIGSDYRATLTVVGKKPTRKPGGEIDWGSVQHMLIGITKC
;
A
#
# COMPACT_ATOMS: atom_id res chain seq x y z
N MET A 1 7.43 -11.21 -5.64
CA MET A 1 7.34 -10.30 -4.49
C MET A 1 6.65 -9.01 -4.91
N LEU A 2 5.70 -8.57 -4.13
CA LEU A 2 5.03 -7.30 -4.42
C LEU A 2 5.99 -6.14 -4.16
N THR A 3 6.21 -5.30 -5.16
CA THR A 3 7.11 -4.16 -5.06
C THR A 3 6.30 -2.90 -4.78
N ILE A 4 6.68 -2.17 -3.72
CA ILE A 4 6.01 -0.93 -3.33
C ILE A 4 6.97 0.24 -3.61
N SER A 5 6.51 1.17 -4.44
CA SER A 5 7.19 2.43 -4.69
C SER A 5 6.40 3.58 -4.06
N PHE A 6 7.05 4.71 -3.81
CA PHE A 6 6.41 5.83 -3.13
C PHE A 6 6.00 6.91 -4.12
N ILE A 7 4.80 7.48 -3.90
CA ILE A 7 4.28 8.54 -4.77
C ILE A 7 5.06 9.84 -4.61
N SER A 8 5.69 10.06 -3.45
CA SER A 8 6.50 11.25 -3.22
C SER A 8 7.85 10.91 -2.59
N ALA A 9 8.86 11.73 -2.86
CA ALA A 9 10.19 11.60 -2.24
C ALA A 9 10.12 11.81 -0.73
N GLU A 10 9.22 12.68 -0.26
CA GLU A 10 9.01 12.93 1.17
C GLU A 10 8.61 11.66 1.90
N TRP A 11 7.60 10.95 1.41
CA TRP A 11 7.17 9.70 2.04
C TRP A 11 8.20 8.59 1.91
N LYS A 12 8.97 8.57 0.83
CA LYS A 12 10.08 7.64 0.69
C LYS A 12 11.10 7.84 1.81
N GLN A 13 11.45 9.08 2.12
CA GLN A 13 12.38 9.40 3.21
C GLN A 13 11.79 9.09 4.58
N ILE A 14 10.52 9.40 4.80
CA ILE A 14 9.82 9.09 6.05
C ILE A 14 9.82 7.59 6.31
N CYS A 15 9.53 6.80 5.29
CA CYS A 15 9.47 5.34 5.41
C CYS A 15 10.85 4.66 5.41
N ALA A 16 11.93 5.41 5.19
CA ALA A 16 13.29 4.85 5.19
C ALA A 16 13.80 4.54 6.60
N SER A 17 13.23 5.16 7.63
CA SER A 17 13.60 4.86 9.01
C SER A 17 12.40 4.99 9.94
N ILE A 18 12.38 4.15 10.99
CA ILE A 18 11.31 4.21 12.00
C ILE A 18 11.35 5.57 12.74
N GLU A 19 12.52 6.13 12.96
CA GLU A 19 12.66 7.42 13.63
C GLU A 19 12.03 8.54 12.82
N ALA A 20 12.26 8.59 11.51
CA ALA A 20 11.66 9.58 10.64
C ALA A 20 10.14 9.43 10.60
N ALA A 21 9.64 8.21 10.53
CA ALA A 21 8.21 7.93 10.56
C ALA A 21 7.57 8.34 11.89
N GLN A 22 8.22 8.05 13.01
CA GLN A 22 7.74 8.45 14.33
C GLN A 22 7.65 9.96 14.47
N HIS A 23 8.63 10.67 13.92
CA HIS A 23 8.62 12.13 13.95
C HIS A 23 7.47 12.72 13.13
N ALA A 24 7.18 12.13 11.98
CA ALA A 24 6.13 12.60 11.07
C ALA A 24 4.71 12.21 11.50
N MET A 25 4.53 11.02 12.08
CA MET A 25 3.23 10.40 12.30
C MET A 25 2.92 10.07 13.76
N GLY A 26 3.91 10.10 14.63
CA GLY A 26 3.80 9.56 15.98
C GLY A 26 4.18 8.08 16.04
N ALA A 27 4.50 7.59 17.24
CA ALA A 27 5.06 6.25 17.41
C ALA A 27 4.11 5.13 16.97
N GLN A 28 2.82 5.23 17.30
CA GLN A 28 1.86 4.17 16.98
C GLN A 28 1.60 4.09 15.48
N SER A 29 1.32 5.22 14.84
CA SER A 29 1.06 5.25 13.40
C SER A 29 2.28 4.81 12.59
N ALA A 30 3.48 5.22 13.04
CA ALA A 30 4.72 4.80 12.39
C ALA A 30 4.92 3.28 12.48
N SER A 31 4.66 2.69 13.64
CA SER A 31 4.73 1.25 13.81
C SER A 31 3.74 0.53 12.91
N ASP A 32 2.50 1.02 12.84
CA ASP A 32 1.47 0.44 11.98
C ASP A 32 1.84 0.52 10.50
N LEU A 33 2.42 1.64 10.06
CA LEU A 33 2.88 1.80 8.69
C LEU A 33 4.04 0.85 8.35
N MET A 34 5.02 0.74 9.22
CA MET A 34 6.16 -0.16 9.01
C MET A 34 5.71 -1.61 8.94
N THR A 35 4.78 -2.01 9.80
CA THR A 35 4.19 -3.35 9.77
C THR A 35 3.46 -3.59 8.46
N PHE A 36 2.66 -2.63 8.03
CA PHE A 36 1.95 -2.72 6.74
C PHE A 36 2.91 -2.90 5.57
N LEU A 37 3.97 -2.10 5.51
CA LEU A 37 4.95 -2.17 4.43
C LEU A 37 5.68 -3.52 4.42
N ALA A 38 6.07 -4.02 5.59
CA ALA A 38 6.72 -5.31 5.71
C ALA A 38 5.80 -6.44 5.23
N ASP A 39 4.54 -6.41 5.65
CA ASP A 39 3.55 -7.40 5.22
C ASP A 39 3.33 -7.33 3.70
N ALA A 40 3.15 -6.13 3.16
CA ALA A 40 2.92 -5.95 1.73
C ALA A 40 4.09 -6.47 0.89
N GLU A 41 5.31 -6.15 1.29
CA GLU A 41 6.51 -6.57 0.58
C GLU A 41 6.77 -8.08 0.68
N SER A 42 6.22 -8.75 1.68
CA SER A 42 6.33 -10.21 1.83
C SER A 42 5.35 -10.97 0.92
N MET A 43 4.35 -10.30 0.37
CA MET A 43 3.36 -10.92 -0.50
C MET A 43 3.91 -11.11 -1.92
N GLN A 44 3.36 -12.09 -2.65
CA GLN A 44 3.73 -12.33 -4.04
C GLN A 44 3.05 -11.34 -4.99
N ASN A 45 1.85 -10.89 -4.64
CA ASN A 45 1.03 -10.02 -5.48
C ASN A 45 -0.03 -9.30 -4.62
N ALA A 46 -0.79 -8.41 -5.26
CA ALA A 46 -1.81 -7.64 -4.56
C ALA A 46 -2.96 -8.50 -4.02
N ALA A 47 -3.30 -9.60 -4.68
CA ALA A 47 -4.37 -10.48 -4.20
C ALA A 47 -4.04 -11.09 -2.83
N GLU A 48 -2.79 -11.48 -2.61
CA GLU A 48 -2.37 -12.00 -1.30
C GLU A 48 -2.48 -10.93 -0.22
N LEU A 49 -2.11 -9.70 -0.53
CA LEU A 49 -2.24 -8.59 0.41
C LEU A 49 -3.70 -8.33 0.79
N ILE A 50 -4.60 -8.35 -0.18
CA ILE A 50 -6.04 -8.21 0.04
C ILE A 50 -6.55 -9.31 0.97
N ASP A 51 -6.19 -10.56 0.71
CA ASP A 51 -6.60 -11.70 1.52
C ASP A 51 -6.06 -11.61 2.96
N PHE A 52 -4.85 -11.12 3.12
CA PHE A 52 -4.21 -11.04 4.43
C PHE A 52 -4.77 -9.92 5.29
N ARG A 53 -4.98 -8.73 4.73
CA ARG A 53 -5.37 -7.57 5.51
C ARG A 53 -6.86 -7.23 5.45
N GLY A 54 -7.59 -7.83 4.51
CA GLY A 54 -8.90 -7.36 4.14
C GLY A 54 -8.75 -6.02 3.39
N GLU A 55 -9.67 -5.71 2.51
CA GLU A 55 -9.57 -4.48 1.73
C GLU A 55 -10.69 -3.51 2.02
N GLU A 56 -10.38 -2.23 1.79
CA GLU A 56 -11.37 -1.25 1.41
C GLU A 56 -11.00 -0.83 0.00
N PHE A 57 -11.85 -1.06 -0.96
CA PHE A 57 -11.57 -0.69 -2.33
C PHE A 57 -11.57 0.84 -2.47
N GLY A 58 -10.51 1.35 -3.09
CA GLY A 58 -10.50 2.68 -3.64
C GLY A 58 -11.23 2.70 -4.97
N GLU A 59 -11.13 3.79 -5.70
CA GLU A 59 -11.71 3.92 -7.03
C GLU A 59 -10.75 3.41 -8.09
N GLY A 60 -11.29 2.73 -9.12
CA GLY A 60 -10.54 2.28 -10.28
C GLY A 60 -9.44 1.29 -9.92
N ASP A 61 -8.20 1.65 -10.23
CA ASP A 61 -7.02 0.79 -10.08
C ASP A 61 -6.34 0.94 -8.71
N SER A 62 -7.06 1.43 -7.71
CA SER A 62 -6.53 1.71 -6.38
C SER A 62 -7.11 0.79 -5.32
N LEU A 63 -6.29 0.48 -4.32
CA LEU A 63 -6.72 -0.17 -3.09
C LEU A 63 -6.45 0.77 -1.91
N SER A 64 -7.27 0.70 -0.89
CA SER A 64 -7.12 1.53 0.30
C SER A 64 -7.09 0.67 1.55
N PHE A 65 -6.12 0.95 2.43
CA PHE A 65 -5.94 0.23 3.69
C PHE A 65 -5.78 1.21 4.84
N ALA A 66 -6.40 0.90 5.97
CA ALA A 66 -6.21 1.70 7.18
C ALA A 66 -4.81 1.47 7.77
N ILE A 67 -4.15 2.56 8.16
CA ILE A 67 -2.88 2.53 8.89
C ILE A 67 -3.18 3.07 10.30
N GLY A 68 -3.49 2.17 11.21
CA GLY A 68 -3.98 2.57 12.51
C GLY A 68 -5.31 3.32 12.39
N SER A 69 -5.54 4.29 13.27
CA SER A 69 -6.78 5.07 13.29
C SER A 69 -6.66 6.43 12.59
N ASP A 70 -5.43 6.91 12.33
CA ASP A 70 -5.20 8.30 11.91
C ASP A 70 -4.75 8.45 10.45
N TYR A 71 -4.33 7.38 9.81
CA TYR A 71 -3.77 7.42 8.46
C TYR A 71 -4.38 6.34 7.57
N ARG A 72 -4.26 6.55 6.27
CA ARG A 72 -4.72 5.60 5.27
C ARG A 72 -3.70 5.50 4.16
N ALA A 73 -3.41 4.27 3.73
CA ALA A 73 -2.54 4.00 2.60
C ALA A 73 -3.40 3.74 1.36
N THR A 74 -3.08 4.42 0.28
CA THR A 74 -3.69 4.16 -1.02
C THR A 74 -2.64 3.58 -1.95
N LEU A 75 -2.91 2.40 -2.50
CA LEU A 75 -2.01 1.70 -3.42
C LEU A 75 -2.60 1.75 -4.81
N THR A 76 -1.84 2.27 -5.76
CA THR A 76 -2.27 2.39 -7.16
C THR A 76 -1.38 1.53 -8.04
N VAL A 77 -1.99 0.81 -8.98
CA VAL A 77 -1.26 -0.03 -9.93
C VAL A 77 -0.35 0.84 -10.81
N VAL A 78 0.90 0.43 -10.98
CA VAL A 78 1.86 1.12 -11.84
C VAL A 78 2.49 0.15 -12.85
N GLY A 79 3.04 0.73 -13.91
CA GLY A 79 3.70 -0.03 -14.96
C GLY A 79 2.71 -0.54 -15.99
N LYS A 80 2.76 -1.83 -16.28
CA LYS A 80 1.86 -2.46 -17.26
C LYS A 80 0.42 -2.38 -16.81
N LYS A 81 -0.49 -2.25 -17.77
CA LYS A 81 -1.91 -2.39 -17.47
C LYS A 81 -2.17 -3.75 -16.81
N PRO A 82 -2.92 -3.79 -15.72
CA PRO A 82 -3.21 -5.05 -15.07
C PRO A 82 -4.10 -5.93 -15.96
N THR A 83 -3.95 -7.23 -15.80
CA THR A 83 -4.86 -8.20 -16.43
C THR A 83 -6.24 -8.01 -15.81
N ARG A 84 -7.28 -8.06 -16.65
CA ARG A 84 -8.66 -7.94 -16.17
C ARG A 84 -9.39 -9.27 -16.31
N LYS A 85 -10.27 -9.54 -15.36
CA LYS A 85 -11.17 -10.69 -15.40
C LYS A 85 -12.31 -10.42 -16.40
N PRO A 86 -13.04 -11.47 -16.84
CA PRO A 86 -14.14 -11.29 -17.80
C PRO A 86 -15.19 -10.24 -17.43
N GLY A 87 -15.39 -10.00 -16.13
CA GLY A 87 -16.31 -8.96 -15.65
C GLY A 87 -15.75 -7.54 -15.65
N GLY A 88 -14.52 -7.31 -16.15
CA GLY A 88 -13.88 -6.01 -16.16
C GLY A 88 -13.09 -5.67 -14.87
N GLU A 89 -13.18 -6.52 -13.88
CA GLU A 89 -12.45 -6.34 -12.62
C GLU A 89 -10.96 -6.64 -12.81
N ILE A 90 -10.12 -5.92 -12.07
CA ILE A 90 -8.67 -6.17 -12.08
C ILE A 90 -8.39 -7.54 -11.47
N ASP A 91 -7.56 -8.32 -12.14
CA ASP A 91 -7.00 -9.53 -11.57
C ASP A 91 -5.81 -9.14 -10.67
N TRP A 92 -6.11 -8.95 -9.39
CA TRP A 92 -5.10 -8.53 -8.41
C TRP A 92 -3.96 -9.53 -8.26
N GLY A 93 -4.17 -10.78 -8.63
CA GLY A 93 -3.11 -11.79 -8.66
C GLY A 93 -2.04 -11.51 -9.71
N SER A 94 -2.34 -10.69 -10.72
CA SER A 94 -1.36 -10.28 -11.74
C SER A 94 -0.59 -9.02 -11.36
N VAL A 95 -0.96 -8.34 -10.27
CA VAL A 95 -0.37 -7.07 -9.87
C VAL A 95 0.79 -7.31 -8.94
N GLN A 96 2.00 -6.90 -9.36
CA GLN A 96 3.24 -7.10 -8.61
C GLN A 96 3.97 -5.81 -8.29
N HIS A 97 3.48 -4.67 -8.75
CA HIS A 97 4.08 -3.37 -8.47
C HIS A 97 2.99 -2.31 -8.27
N MET A 98 3.09 -1.58 -7.15
CA MET A 98 2.13 -0.54 -6.80
C MET A 98 2.83 0.69 -6.25
N LEU A 99 2.21 1.87 -6.43
CA LEU A 99 2.62 3.12 -5.79
C LEU A 99 1.80 3.35 -4.54
N ILE A 100 2.47 3.70 -3.44
CA ILE A 100 1.82 4.01 -2.19
C ILE A 100 1.76 5.53 -1.95
N GLY A 101 0.58 6.01 -1.57
CA GLY A 101 0.37 7.34 -1.04
C GLY A 101 -0.21 7.23 0.36
N ILE A 102 0.25 8.05 1.28
CA ILE A 102 -0.23 8.07 2.68
C ILE A 102 -0.99 9.36 2.90
N THR A 103 -2.19 9.25 3.44
CA THR A 103 -3.01 10.42 3.77
C THR A 103 -3.46 10.34 5.21
N LYS A 104 -3.58 11.49 5.86
CA LYS A 104 -4.13 11.60 7.19
C LYS A 104 -5.65 11.61 7.10
N CYS A 105 -6.28 10.81 7.94
CA CYS A 105 -7.75 10.76 8.02
C CYS A 105 -8.32 12.00 8.71
#